data_57f116fd47e7c2fac4ae2040a204513a
#
_entry.id   57f116fd47e7c2fac4ae2040a204513a
#
_cell.length_a   1.000
_cell.length_b   1.000
_cell.length_c   1.000
_cell.angle_alpha   90.00
_cell.angle_beta   90.00
_cell.angle_gamma   90.00
#
_symmetry.space_group_name_H-M   'P 1'
#
loop_
_entity.id
_entity.type
_entity.pdbx_description
1 polymer ?
#
loop_
_entity_poly.entity_id
_entity_poly.type
_entity_poly.pdbx_seq_one_letter_code
_entity_poly.pdbx_strand_id
1 'polypeptide(L)'
;MRLLIVEDEKRLAVSLARGLTAEGFAVDVVHDGLEGLHRASEGAYDLVVLDIMLPGMNGYRVCAALRAAGHEVPILMLTAKDGEYDEAEGLDTGADDYLTKPFSYVVLVARIRALLRRRGGSGSPVVTVGSLRMDTAARRVHLGDDEIALTAKEFAVLEQLALRAGQVVSKADILEHVWDFAYDGDPNIVEVYVSALRRKLGAAAIRTVRGAGYRLEAL
;
A
#
# COMPACT_ATOMS: atom_id res chain seq x y z
N MET A 1 -4.07 1.22 -1.06
CA MET A 1 -2.69 0.67 -1.06
C MET A 1 -2.71 -0.69 -0.40
N ARG A 2 -2.14 -1.70 -1.08
CA ARG A 2 -2.12 -3.09 -0.63
C ARG A 2 -0.72 -3.52 -0.26
N LEU A 3 -0.57 -4.10 0.92
CA LEU A 3 0.70 -4.53 1.48
C LEU A 3 0.75 -6.05 1.61
N LEU A 4 1.90 -6.63 1.33
CA LEU A 4 2.21 -8.01 1.68
C LEU A 4 3.15 -8.01 2.89
N ILE A 5 2.82 -8.76 3.94
CA ILE A 5 3.69 -9.04 5.07
C ILE A 5 4.15 -10.47 4.94
N VAL A 6 5.47 -10.67 4.90
CA VAL A 6 6.11 -11.98 4.93
C VAL A 6 6.88 -12.08 6.24
N GLU A 7 6.32 -12.79 7.22
CA GLU A 7 6.80 -12.83 8.61
C GLU A 7 6.39 -14.17 9.24
N ASP A 8 7.34 -14.95 9.73
CA ASP A 8 7.11 -16.28 10.29
C ASP A 8 6.58 -16.22 11.73
N GLU A 9 6.92 -15.17 12.50
CA GLU A 9 6.39 -14.97 13.84
C GLU A 9 4.91 -14.54 13.77
N LYS A 10 4.00 -15.50 13.89
CA LYS A 10 2.55 -15.29 13.75
C LYS A 10 1.99 -14.16 14.62
N ARG A 11 2.51 -13.99 15.85
CA ARG A 11 2.05 -12.94 16.77
C ARG A 11 2.41 -11.55 16.26
N LEU A 12 3.64 -11.39 15.79
CA LEU A 12 4.10 -10.14 15.19
C LEU A 12 3.33 -9.84 13.91
N ALA A 13 3.20 -10.82 13.01
CA ALA A 13 2.47 -10.70 11.75
C ALA A 13 1.01 -10.25 11.96
N VAL A 14 0.29 -10.87 12.88
CA VAL A 14 -1.10 -10.50 13.24
C VAL A 14 -1.17 -9.08 13.81
N SER A 15 -0.21 -8.71 14.69
CA SER A 15 -0.17 -7.37 15.28
C SER A 15 0.07 -6.30 14.21
N LEU A 16 1.02 -6.55 13.31
CA LEU A 16 1.33 -5.66 12.18
C LEU A 16 0.13 -5.53 11.23
N ALA A 17 -0.47 -6.65 10.84
CA ALA A 17 -1.63 -6.65 9.95
C ALA A 17 -2.79 -5.86 10.54
N ARG A 18 -3.11 -6.09 11.82
CA ARG A 18 -4.18 -5.35 12.51
C ARG A 18 -3.90 -3.84 12.55
N GLY A 19 -2.67 -3.46 12.92
CA GLY A 19 -2.28 -2.05 12.98
C GLY A 19 -2.36 -1.40 11.60
N LEU A 20 -1.75 -2.00 10.58
CA LEU A 20 -1.73 -1.46 9.22
C LEU A 20 -3.12 -1.42 8.58
N THR A 21 -4.00 -2.39 8.89
CA THR A 21 -5.41 -2.34 8.46
C THR A 21 -6.14 -1.15 9.10
N ALA A 22 -5.88 -0.85 10.37
CA ALA A 22 -6.43 0.34 11.04
C ALA A 22 -5.92 1.64 10.40
N GLU A 23 -4.68 1.63 9.89
CA GLU A 23 -4.12 2.72 9.08
C GLU A 23 -4.72 2.80 7.65
N GLY A 24 -5.64 1.90 7.30
CA GLY A 24 -6.38 1.89 6.04
C GLY A 24 -5.68 1.18 4.89
N PHE A 25 -4.61 0.43 5.15
CA PHE A 25 -4.02 -0.46 4.15
C PHE A 25 -4.86 -1.73 3.99
N ALA A 26 -4.84 -2.32 2.79
CA ALA A 26 -5.19 -3.72 2.60
C ALA A 26 -3.94 -4.55 2.90
N VAL A 27 -4.05 -5.58 3.74
CA VAL A 27 -2.87 -6.31 4.22
C VAL A 27 -3.08 -7.80 4.07
N ASP A 28 -2.21 -8.43 3.30
CA ASP A 28 -2.07 -9.87 3.22
C ASP A 28 -0.87 -10.33 4.04
N VAL A 29 -0.97 -11.51 4.63
CA VAL A 29 0.09 -12.09 5.46
C VAL A 29 0.41 -13.49 4.98
N VAL A 30 1.69 -13.78 4.85
CA VAL A 30 2.23 -15.12 4.63
C VAL A 30 3.39 -15.37 5.60
N HIS A 31 3.68 -16.64 5.87
CA HIS A 31 4.62 -17.03 6.92
C HIS A 31 5.83 -17.80 6.41
N ASP A 32 5.99 -17.89 5.10
CA ASP A 32 7.04 -18.64 4.42
C ASP A 32 7.59 -17.84 3.25
N GLY A 33 8.91 -17.88 3.03
CA GLY A 33 9.55 -17.08 2.00
C GLY A 33 9.23 -17.52 0.57
N LEU A 34 8.97 -18.83 0.32
CA LEU A 34 8.56 -19.31 -1.00
C LEU A 34 7.14 -18.84 -1.32
N GLU A 35 6.22 -18.91 -0.34
CA GLU A 35 4.88 -18.35 -0.51
C GLU A 35 4.94 -16.83 -0.68
N GLY A 36 5.83 -16.15 0.07
CA GLY A 36 6.09 -14.72 -0.05
C GLY A 36 6.53 -14.33 -1.46
N LEU A 37 7.49 -15.06 -2.02
CA LEU A 37 7.95 -14.87 -3.40
C LEU A 37 6.82 -15.06 -4.41
N HIS A 38 6.08 -16.15 -4.31
CA HIS A 38 4.94 -16.44 -5.19
C HIS A 38 3.89 -15.33 -5.17
N ARG A 39 3.45 -14.94 -3.96
CA ARG A 39 2.46 -13.87 -3.79
C ARG A 39 2.95 -12.53 -4.32
N ALA A 40 4.19 -12.14 -4.00
CA ALA A 40 4.76 -10.87 -4.45
C ALA A 40 4.94 -10.81 -5.98
N SER A 41 5.17 -11.97 -6.63
CA SER A 41 5.33 -12.06 -8.09
C SER A 41 4.01 -12.01 -8.86
N GLU A 42 2.93 -12.56 -8.30
CA GLU A 42 1.63 -12.66 -8.97
C GLU A 42 0.65 -11.57 -8.54
N GLY A 43 0.80 -11.04 -7.32
CA GLY A 43 -0.12 -10.06 -6.75
C GLY A 43 0.25 -8.62 -7.06
N ALA A 44 -0.77 -7.77 -7.17
CA ALA A 44 -0.59 -6.33 -7.29
C ALA A 44 -0.38 -5.69 -5.90
N TYR A 45 0.80 -5.88 -5.33
CA TYR A 45 1.17 -5.23 -4.08
C TYR A 45 1.86 -3.88 -4.33
N ASP A 46 1.53 -2.91 -3.50
CA ASP A 46 2.16 -1.59 -3.52
C ASP A 46 3.48 -1.57 -2.74
N LEU A 47 3.63 -2.49 -1.74
CA LEU A 47 4.84 -2.67 -0.95
C LEU A 47 4.85 -4.05 -0.28
N VAL A 48 6.05 -4.61 -0.11
CA VAL A 48 6.31 -5.83 0.64
C VAL A 48 7.09 -5.49 1.91
N VAL A 49 6.58 -5.92 3.07
CA VAL A 49 7.32 -5.97 4.34
C VAL A 49 7.84 -7.39 4.49
N LEU A 50 9.15 -7.56 4.51
CA LEU A 50 9.81 -8.85 4.33
C LEU A 50 10.79 -9.13 5.47
N ASP A 51 10.50 -10.14 6.29
CA ASP A 51 11.49 -10.62 7.26
C ASP A 51 12.64 -11.33 6.54
N ILE A 52 13.83 -11.22 7.09
CA ILE A 52 15.02 -11.93 6.59
C ILE A 52 14.97 -13.41 7.01
N MET A 53 14.60 -13.67 8.26
CA MET A 53 14.66 -15.00 8.85
C MET A 53 13.38 -15.81 8.60
N LEU A 54 13.17 -16.23 7.36
CA LEU A 54 11.97 -16.96 6.95
C LEU A 54 12.27 -18.45 6.69
N PRO A 55 11.30 -19.34 6.98
CA PRO A 55 11.36 -20.72 6.52
C PRO A 55 11.21 -20.79 4.98
N GLY A 56 11.61 -21.91 4.41
CA GLY A 56 11.55 -22.17 2.98
C GLY A 56 12.58 -21.38 2.17
N MET A 57 12.49 -20.06 2.17
CA MET A 57 13.46 -19.17 1.51
C MET A 57 13.69 -17.92 2.37
N ASN A 58 14.95 -17.59 2.67
CA ASN A 58 15.25 -16.39 3.44
C ASN A 58 14.90 -15.10 2.66
N GLY A 59 14.64 -13.99 3.38
CA GLY A 59 14.17 -12.75 2.79
C GLY A 59 15.13 -12.13 1.77
N TYR A 60 16.45 -12.26 1.95
CA TYR A 60 17.42 -11.79 0.96
C TYR A 60 17.25 -12.50 -0.39
N ARG A 61 17.07 -13.83 -0.37
CA ARG A 61 16.85 -14.60 -1.58
C ARG A 61 15.51 -14.31 -2.24
N VAL A 62 14.47 -14.05 -1.44
CA VAL A 62 13.16 -13.58 -1.94
C VAL A 62 13.33 -12.25 -2.67
N CYS A 63 13.99 -11.28 -2.04
CA CYS A 63 14.25 -9.97 -2.64
C CYS A 63 15.05 -10.09 -3.94
N ALA A 64 16.18 -10.80 -3.92
CA ALA A 64 17.02 -11.01 -5.10
C ALA A 64 16.24 -11.68 -6.25
N ALA A 65 15.39 -12.69 -5.94
CA ALA A 65 14.57 -13.37 -6.94
C ALA A 65 13.53 -12.42 -7.57
N LEU A 66 12.87 -11.58 -6.76
CA LEU A 66 11.95 -10.57 -7.26
C LEU A 66 12.65 -9.57 -8.19
N ARG A 67 13.82 -9.08 -7.80
CA ARG A 67 14.60 -8.14 -8.63
C ARG A 67 15.11 -8.79 -9.92
N ALA A 68 15.59 -10.03 -9.86
CA ALA A 68 16.01 -10.79 -11.05
C ALA A 68 14.85 -11.03 -12.03
N ALA A 69 13.62 -11.16 -11.52
CA ALA A 69 12.41 -11.27 -12.34
C ALA A 69 11.86 -9.91 -12.82
N GLY A 70 12.51 -8.79 -12.51
CA GLY A 70 12.12 -7.45 -12.95
C GLY A 70 10.99 -6.81 -12.12
N HIS A 71 10.65 -7.37 -10.96
CA HIS A 71 9.67 -6.75 -10.07
C HIS A 71 10.27 -5.55 -9.34
N GLU A 72 9.64 -4.38 -9.50
CA GLU A 72 10.04 -3.11 -8.87
C GLU A 72 9.19 -2.76 -7.64
N VAL A 73 8.44 -3.73 -7.09
CA VAL A 73 7.67 -3.50 -5.87
C VAL A 73 8.60 -3.06 -4.74
N PRO A 74 8.31 -1.97 -4.01
CA PRO A 74 9.12 -1.55 -2.88
C PRO A 74 9.17 -2.62 -1.81
N ILE A 75 10.37 -2.88 -1.28
CA ILE A 75 10.62 -3.88 -0.25
C ILE A 75 11.23 -3.22 0.98
N LEU A 76 10.50 -3.30 2.11
CA LEU A 76 11.01 -2.96 3.43
C LEU A 76 11.43 -4.24 4.13
N MET A 77 12.74 -4.41 4.32
CA MET A 77 13.30 -5.56 5.04
C MET A 77 13.18 -5.37 6.54
N LEU A 78 12.77 -6.42 7.25
CA LEU A 78 12.85 -6.51 8.71
C LEU A 78 14.08 -7.35 9.07
N THR A 79 14.99 -6.82 9.90
CA THR A 79 16.26 -7.48 10.27
C THR A 79 16.44 -7.57 11.77
N ALA A 80 17.05 -8.65 12.26
CA ALA A 80 17.54 -8.74 13.62
C ALA A 80 18.88 -7.98 13.74
N LYS A 81 19.17 -7.39 14.91
CA LYS A 81 20.26 -6.45 15.15
C LYS A 81 21.71 -7.03 15.05
N ASP A 82 21.91 -8.27 14.69
CA ASP A 82 23.13 -9.01 15.01
C ASP A 82 24.18 -9.16 13.87
N GLY A 83 24.23 -8.25 12.88
CA GLY A 83 25.32 -8.37 11.90
C GLY A 83 25.61 -7.10 11.11
N GLU A 84 26.81 -6.51 11.33
CA GLU A 84 27.41 -5.54 10.39
C GLU A 84 27.58 -6.13 8.97
N TYR A 85 27.57 -7.46 8.83
CA TYR A 85 27.62 -8.17 7.55
C TYR A 85 26.25 -8.21 6.86
N ASP A 86 25.14 -8.19 7.61
CA ASP A 86 23.78 -8.24 7.04
C ASP A 86 23.39 -6.92 6.34
N GLU A 87 23.90 -5.77 6.81
CA GLU A 87 23.67 -4.49 6.14
C GLU A 87 24.39 -4.37 4.79
N ALA A 88 25.61 -4.92 4.67
CA ALA A 88 26.38 -4.88 3.42
C ALA A 88 25.81 -5.86 2.37
N GLU A 89 25.48 -7.09 2.75
CA GLU A 89 24.78 -8.05 1.87
C GLU A 89 23.37 -7.54 1.52
N GLY A 90 22.72 -6.89 2.46
CA GLY A 90 21.38 -6.33 2.28
C GLY A 90 21.30 -5.24 1.21
N LEU A 91 22.24 -4.31 1.17
CA LEU A 91 22.29 -3.21 0.20
C LEU A 91 22.45 -3.72 -1.25
N ASP A 92 23.17 -4.83 -1.44
CA ASP A 92 23.36 -5.46 -2.76
C ASP A 92 22.14 -6.29 -3.22
N THR A 93 21.20 -6.64 -2.33
CA THR A 93 20.02 -7.47 -2.68
C THR A 93 18.89 -6.68 -3.35
N GLY A 94 18.97 -5.35 -3.38
CA GLY A 94 17.98 -4.50 -4.04
C GLY A 94 16.74 -4.18 -3.18
N ALA A 95 16.81 -4.32 -1.86
CA ALA A 95 15.79 -3.80 -0.96
C ALA A 95 15.81 -2.25 -0.94
N ASP A 96 14.64 -1.65 -0.70
CA ASP A 96 14.50 -0.19 -0.76
C ASP A 96 14.70 0.49 0.60
N ASP A 97 14.51 -0.24 1.70
CA ASP A 97 14.76 0.23 3.07
C ASP A 97 14.86 -0.95 4.04
N TYR A 98 15.43 -0.69 5.23
CA TYR A 98 15.65 -1.66 6.30
C TYR A 98 15.10 -1.14 7.63
N LEU A 99 14.58 -2.05 8.45
CA LEU A 99 14.11 -1.75 9.78
C LEU A 99 14.53 -2.85 10.76
N THR A 100 15.36 -2.47 11.72
CA THR A 100 15.93 -3.41 12.70
C THR A 100 14.93 -3.75 13.81
N LYS A 101 14.74 -5.03 14.10
CA LYS A 101 13.99 -5.53 15.26
C LYS A 101 14.84 -5.40 16.55
N PRO A 102 14.23 -4.97 17.68
CA PRO A 102 12.86 -4.52 17.84
C PRO A 102 12.65 -3.09 17.34
N PHE A 103 11.54 -2.83 16.68
CA PHE A 103 11.22 -1.53 16.11
C PHE A 103 9.96 -0.91 16.71
N SER A 104 9.87 0.41 16.61
CA SER A 104 8.63 1.14 16.90
C SER A 104 7.65 1.01 15.75
N TYR A 105 6.38 0.72 16.05
CA TYR A 105 5.30 0.68 15.06
C TYR A 105 5.16 2.01 14.29
N VAL A 106 5.35 3.15 14.97
CA VAL A 106 5.29 4.48 14.34
C VAL A 106 6.39 4.63 13.28
N VAL A 107 7.60 4.11 13.56
CA VAL A 107 8.72 4.15 12.60
C VAL A 107 8.44 3.24 11.40
N LEU A 108 7.89 2.05 11.63
CA LEU A 108 7.47 1.15 10.56
C LEU A 108 6.49 1.85 9.60
N VAL A 109 5.41 2.42 10.12
CA VAL A 109 4.40 3.13 9.33
C VAL A 109 5.01 4.30 8.56
N ALA A 110 5.88 5.07 9.19
CA ALA A 110 6.57 6.19 8.54
C ALA A 110 7.43 5.75 7.35
N ARG A 111 8.17 4.62 7.48
CA ARG A 111 8.99 4.04 6.40
C ARG A 111 8.13 3.50 5.27
N ILE A 112 7.08 2.73 5.58
CA ILE A 112 6.11 2.24 4.58
C ILE A 112 5.56 3.42 3.75
N ARG A 113 5.10 4.48 4.41
CA ARG A 113 4.58 5.67 3.73
C ARG A 113 5.64 6.37 2.88
N ALA A 114 6.89 6.43 3.35
CA ALA A 114 7.99 7.02 2.59
C ALA A 114 8.30 6.24 1.31
N LEU A 115 8.31 4.91 1.37
CA LEU A 115 8.53 4.04 0.22
C LEU A 115 7.40 4.14 -0.81
N LEU A 116 6.14 4.06 -0.35
CA LEU A 116 4.96 4.20 -1.22
C LEU A 116 4.96 5.55 -1.97
N ARG A 117 5.38 6.62 -1.32
CA ARG A 117 5.47 7.96 -1.90
C ARG A 117 6.51 8.04 -3.02
N ARG A 118 7.67 7.39 -2.88
CA ARG A 118 8.72 7.35 -3.91
C ARG A 118 8.21 6.72 -5.21
N ARG A 119 7.40 5.67 -5.12
CA ARG A 119 6.79 5.00 -6.29
C ARG A 119 5.78 5.89 -7.02
N GLY A 120 5.07 6.78 -6.32
CA GLY A 120 4.09 7.70 -6.90
C GLY A 120 4.69 8.86 -7.73
N GLY A 121 6.01 8.95 -7.85
CA GLY A 121 6.72 9.90 -8.74
C GLY A 121 6.70 11.36 -8.31
N SER A 122 5.87 11.77 -7.35
CA SER A 122 5.74 13.18 -6.95
C SER A 122 6.70 13.60 -5.83
N GLY A 123 7.27 12.66 -5.08
CA GLY A 123 8.10 12.95 -3.89
C GLY A 123 7.35 13.70 -2.77
N SER A 124 6.23 14.35 -3.09
CA SER A 124 5.39 15.09 -2.16
C SER A 124 4.37 14.16 -1.48
N PRO A 125 4.14 14.29 -0.18
CA PRO A 125 3.03 13.60 0.49
C PRO A 125 1.66 14.17 0.10
N VAL A 126 1.63 15.31 -0.60
CA VAL A 126 0.40 16.00 -0.97
C VAL A 126 0.12 15.78 -2.45
N VAL A 127 -1.03 15.17 -2.75
CA VAL A 127 -1.60 15.05 -4.09
C VAL A 127 -2.64 16.15 -4.26
N THR A 128 -2.50 16.93 -5.34
CA THR A 128 -3.44 18.02 -5.65
C THR A 128 -4.13 17.75 -6.98
N VAL A 129 -5.47 17.85 -6.98
CA VAL A 129 -6.30 17.67 -8.17
C VAL A 129 -7.35 18.81 -8.19
N GLY A 130 -7.06 19.89 -8.92
CA GLY A 130 -7.85 21.12 -8.84
C GLY A 130 -7.83 21.71 -7.42
N SER A 131 -9.00 21.92 -6.82
CA SER A 131 -9.14 22.40 -5.44
C SER A 131 -9.03 21.28 -4.38
N LEU A 132 -9.02 19.99 -4.79
CA LEU A 132 -8.82 18.86 -3.89
C LEU A 132 -7.33 18.75 -3.53
N ARG A 133 -7.03 18.74 -2.24
CA ARG A 133 -5.70 18.54 -1.68
C ARG A 133 -5.72 17.37 -0.70
N MET A 134 -4.96 16.34 -0.98
CA MET A 134 -4.90 15.11 -0.21
C MET A 134 -3.48 14.91 0.35
N ASP A 135 -3.32 15.02 1.67
CA ASP A 135 -2.08 14.67 2.36
C ASP A 135 -2.13 13.18 2.73
N THR A 136 -1.37 12.38 1.99
CA THR A 136 -1.35 10.92 2.18
C THR A 136 -0.58 10.50 3.44
N ALA A 137 0.35 11.33 3.92
CA ALA A 137 1.10 11.07 5.13
C ALA A 137 0.26 11.39 6.40
N ALA A 138 -0.38 12.55 6.42
CA ALA A 138 -1.25 12.95 7.52
C ALA A 138 -2.66 12.35 7.41
N ARG A 139 -3.02 11.72 6.28
CA ARG A 139 -4.36 11.20 5.96
C ARG A 139 -5.46 12.26 6.07
N ARG A 140 -5.17 13.44 5.58
CA ARG A 140 -6.09 14.58 5.57
C ARG A 140 -6.48 14.95 4.15
N VAL A 141 -7.72 15.34 3.98
CA VAL A 141 -8.27 15.77 2.68
C VAL A 141 -8.90 17.14 2.85
N HIS A 142 -8.59 18.04 1.94
CA HIS A 142 -9.19 19.37 1.88
C HIS A 142 -9.79 19.58 0.49
N LEU A 143 -10.92 20.27 0.46
CA LEU A 143 -11.54 20.77 -0.76
C LEU A 143 -11.62 22.31 -0.64
N GLY A 144 -10.75 23.01 -1.35
CA GLY A 144 -10.47 24.41 -1.05
C GLY A 144 -9.90 24.55 0.36
N ASP A 145 -10.56 25.37 1.20
CA ASP A 145 -10.16 25.59 2.60
C ASP A 145 -10.82 24.61 3.59
N ASP A 146 -11.82 23.85 3.16
CA ASP A 146 -12.57 22.95 4.02
C ASP A 146 -11.89 21.58 4.17
N GLU A 147 -11.70 21.14 5.42
CA GLU A 147 -11.23 19.77 5.70
C GLU A 147 -12.39 18.77 5.61
N ILE A 148 -12.22 17.75 4.79
CA ILE A 148 -13.22 16.71 4.55
C ILE A 148 -12.90 15.45 5.36
N ALA A 149 -13.76 15.11 6.32
CA ALA A 149 -13.60 13.90 7.11
C ALA A 149 -13.96 12.65 6.30
N LEU A 150 -12.99 11.76 6.11
CA LEU A 150 -13.13 10.47 5.43
C LEU A 150 -12.85 9.32 6.38
N THR A 151 -13.58 8.21 6.20
CA THR A 151 -13.21 6.94 6.80
C THR A 151 -11.96 6.37 6.14
N ALA A 152 -11.31 5.39 6.78
CA ALA A 152 -10.09 4.77 6.23
C ALA A 152 -10.30 4.19 4.82
N LYS A 153 -11.44 3.56 4.56
CA LYS A 153 -11.76 2.99 3.23
C LYS A 153 -12.13 4.06 2.20
N GLU A 154 -12.89 5.09 2.59
CA GLU A 154 -13.15 6.24 1.70
C GLU A 154 -11.85 6.91 1.28
N PHE A 155 -10.94 7.12 2.24
CA PHE A 155 -9.63 7.69 1.97
C PHE A 155 -8.84 6.81 0.98
N ALA A 156 -8.78 5.50 1.20
CA ALA A 156 -8.06 4.56 0.33
C ALA A 156 -8.63 4.53 -1.09
N VAL A 157 -9.96 4.56 -1.26
CA VAL A 157 -10.60 4.64 -2.59
C VAL A 157 -10.28 5.97 -3.27
N LEU A 158 -10.38 7.10 -2.54
CA LEU A 158 -10.04 8.41 -3.09
C LEU A 158 -8.57 8.49 -3.49
N GLU A 159 -7.67 7.93 -2.68
CA GLU A 159 -6.23 7.88 -2.96
C GLU A 159 -5.91 7.16 -4.27
N GLN A 160 -6.56 6.00 -4.54
CA GLN A 160 -6.39 5.29 -5.81
C GLN A 160 -6.81 6.12 -7.02
N LEU A 161 -7.86 6.91 -6.88
CA LEU A 161 -8.35 7.80 -7.93
C LEU A 161 -7.47 9.06 -8.07
N ALA A 162 -7.00 9.63 -6.97
CA ALA A 162 -6.20 10.86 -6.94
C ALA A 162 -4.79 10.66 -7.49
N LEU A 163 -4.15 9.53 -7.18
CA LEU A 163 -2.83 9.17 -7.73
C LEU A 163 -2.86 8.95 -9.25
N ARG A 164 -4.04 8.67 -9.81
CA ARG A 164 -4.28 8.47 -11.24
C ARG A 164 -5.29 9.51 -11.78
N ALA A 165 -5.22 10.75 -11.26
CA ALA A 165 -6.17 11.81 -11.62
C ALA A 165 -6.25 12.00 -13.13
N GLY A 166 -7.47 12.15 -13.65
CA GLY A 166 -7.74 12.25 -15.08
C GLY A 166 -7.72 10.91 -15.85
N GLN A 167 -7.23 9.83 -15.23
CA GLN A 167 -7.28 8.48 -15.81
C GLN A 167 -8.49 7.70 -15.30
N VAL A 168 -8.92 6.71 -16.07
CA VAL A 168 -9.98 5.79 -15.66
C VAL A 168 -9.36 4.67 -14.84
N VAL A 169 -9.84 4.49 -13.62
CA VAL A 169 -9.46 3.39 -12.73
C VAL A 169 -10.60 2.39 -12.70
N SER A 170 -10.32 1.13 -13.03
CA SER A 170 -11.34 0.09 -13.07
C SER A 170 -11.84 -0.29 -11.68
N LYS A 171 -13.05 -0.88 -11.58
CA LYS A 171 -13.55 -1.42 -10.31
C LYS A 171 -12.62 -2.51 -9.76
N ALA A 172 -12.07 -3.34 -10.65
CA ALA A 172 -11.15 -4.41 -10.29
C ALA A 172 -9.87 -3.85 -9.68
N ASP A 173 -9.26 -2.83 -10.30
CA ASP A 173 -8.06 -2.17 -9.76
C ASP A 173 -8.31 -1.54 -8.38
N ILE A 174 -9.49 -0.89 -8.19
CA ILE A 174 -9.84 -0.31 -6.88
C ILE A 174 -10.00 -1.42 -5.84
N LEU A 175 -10.70 -2.50 -6.18
CA LEU A 175 -10.87 -3.65 -5.30
C LEU A 175 -9.51 -4.24 -4.90
N GLU A 176 -8.67 -4.52 -5.87
CA GLU A 176 -7.37 -5.15 -5.67
C GLU A 176 -6.45 -4.36 -4.74
N HIS A 177 -6.48 -3.01 -4.82
CA HIS A 177 -5.60 -2.15 -4.02
C HIS A 177 -6.19 -1.68 -2.69
N VAL A 178 -7.51 -1.82 -2.49
CA VAL A 178 -8.19 -1.30 -1.29
C VAL A 178 -8.72 -2.41 -0.38
N TRP A 179 -8.91 -3.63 -0.91
CA TRP A 179 -9.29 -4.81 -0.12
C TRP A 179 -8.20 -5.87 -0.17
N ASP A 180 -8.10 -6.66 0.89
CA ASP A 180 -7.16 -7.78 0.98
C ASP A 180 -7.62 -8.98 0.13
N PHE A 181 -6.73 -9.95 -0.04
CA PHE A 181 -7.01 -11.15 -0.83
C PHE A 181 -8.16 -12.01 -0.25
N ALA A 182 -8.38 -11.95 1.06
CA ALA A 182 -9.44 -12.69 1.72
C ALA A 182 -10.83 -12.07 1.53
N TYR A 183 -10.92 -10.90 0.87
CA TYR A 183 -12.19 -10.27 0.61
C TYR A 183 -12.99 -11.06 -0.43
N ASP A 184 -14.02 -11.77 0.03
CA ASP A 184 -14.98 -12.55 -0.78
C ASP A 184 -16.36 -11.84 -0.90
N GLY A 185 -16.36 -10.51 -0.76
CA GLY A 185 -17.58 -9.72 -0.80
C GLY A 185 -17.97 -9.28 -2.21
N ASP A 186 -19.14 -8.62 -2.30
CA ASP A 186 -19.69 -8.12 -3.57
C ASP A 186 -18.77 -7.03 -4.16
N PRO A 187 -18.31 -7.18 -5.43
CA PRO A 187 -17.57 -6.14 -6.15
C PRO A 187 -18.27 -4.78 -6.22
N ASN A 188 -19.59 -4.74 -6.03
CA ASN A 188 -20.35 -3.49 -5.97
C ASN A 188 -20.07 -2.65 -4.71
N ILE A 189 -19.30 -3.15 -3.76
CA ILE A 189 -18.84 -2.36 -2.60
C ILE A 189 -18.13 -1.08 -3.04
N VAL A 190 -17.41 -1.08 -4.15
CA VAL A 190 -16.75 0.12 -4.71
C VAL A 190 -17.78 1.21 -5.00
N GLU A 191 -18.95 0.86 -5.51
CA GLU A 191 -20.03 1.83 -5.81
C GLU A 191 -20.52 2.54 -4.54
N VAL A 192 -20.60 1.82 -3.43
CA VAL A 192 -21.00 2.38 -2.13
C VAL A 192 -20.01 3.48 -1.70
N TYR A 193 -18.71 3.20 -1.79
CA TYR A 193 -17.67 4.16 -1.43
C TYR A 193 -17.59 5.33 -2.41
N VAL A 194 -17.72 5.09 -3.71
CA VAL A 194 -17.80 6.16 -4.71
C VAL A 194 -19.03 7.06 -4.46
N SER A 195 -20.17 6.46 -4.12
CA SER A 195 -21.37 7.21 -3.76
C SER A 195 -21.17 8.07 -2.49
N ALA A 196 -20.51 7.51 -1.46
CA ALA A 196 -20.18 8.23 -0.25
C ALA A 196 -19.21 9.41 -0.52
N LEU A 197 -18.17 9.18 -1.33
CA LEU A 197 -17.23 10.23 -1.74
C LEU A 197 -17.92 11.34 -2.54
N ARG A 198 -18.82 11.02 -3.46
CA ARG A 198 -19.61 12.02 -4.21
C ARG A 198 -20.46 12.90 -3.31
N ARG A 199 -21.02 12.36 -2.22
CA ARG A 199 -21.77 13.16 -1.24
C ARG A 199 -20.89 14.15 -0.50
N LYS A 200 -19.61 13.81 -0.28
CA LYS A 200 -18.67 14.65 0.48
C LYS A 200 -17.91 15.65 -0.39
N LEU A 201 -17.57 15.26 -1.62
CA LEU A 201 -16.74 16.05 -2.53
C LEU A 201 -17.56 16.76 -3.64
N GLY A 202 -18.83 16.43 -3.77
CA GLY A 202 -19.69 16.88 -4.85
C GLY A 202 -19.89 15.80 -5.92
N ALA A 203 -21.06 15.78 -6.55
CA ALA A 203 -21.45 14.74 -7.51
C ALA A 203 -20.54 14.70 -8.76
N ALA A 204 -19.96 15.84 -9.14
CA ALA A 204 -19.09 15.97 -10.31
C ALA A 204 -17.66 15.48 -10.06
N ALA A 205 -17.22 15.34 -8.80
CA ALA A 205 -15.86 15.00 -8.42
C ALA A 205 -15.37 13.67 -9.04
N ILE A 206 -16.23 12.67 -9.03
CA ILE A 206 -15.89 11.33 -9.55
C ILE A 206 -16.88 10.99 -10.67
N ARG A 207 -16.38 10.93 -11.89
CA ARG A 207 -17.17 10.55 -13.07
C ARG A 207 -17.18 9.02 -13.23
N THR A 208 -18.36 8.46 -13.52
CA THR A 208 -18.47 7.07 -13.96
C THR A 208 -18.21 6.99 -15.46
N VAL A 209 -17.26 6.15 -15.85
CA VAL A 209 -17.03 5.78 -17.24
C VAL A 209 -17.65 4.39 -17.46
N ARG A 210 -18.80 4.34 -18.13
CA ARG A 210 -19.59 3.12 -18.30
C ARG A 210 -18.75 1.99 -18.89
N GLY A 211 -18.80 0.83 -18.27
CA GLY A 211 -18.04 -0.36 -18.68
C GLY A 211 -16.55 -0.33 -18.39
N ALA A 212 -15.98 0.80 -17.91
CA ALA A 212 -14.55 0.93 -17.67
C ALA A 212 -14.18 1.22 -16.19
N GLY A 213 -14.96 2.03 -15.46
CA GLY A 213 -14.65 2.34 -14.07
C GLY A 213 -14.98 3.78 -13.68
N TYR A 214 -14.09 4.39 -12.91
CA TYR A 214 -14.24 5.72 -12.32
C TYR A 214 -13.04 6.60 -12.64
N ARG A 215 -13.30 7.91 -12.75
CA ARG A 215 -12.25 8.91 -12.95
C ARG A 215 -12.48 10.09 -12.02
N LEU A 216 -11.43 10.50 -11.31
CA LEU A 216 -11.42 11.74 -10.55
C LEU A 216 -11.21 12.91 -11.51
N GLU A 217 -12.11 13.85 -11.51
CA GLU A 217 -12.02 15.08 -12.31
C GLU A 217 -11.34 16.19 -11.50
N ALA A 218 -10.78 17.17 -12.19
CA ALA A 218 -10.30 18.38 -11.53
C ALA A 218 -11.48 19.16 -10.93
N LEU A 219 -11.45 19.46 -9.64
CA LEU A 219 -12.48 20.16 -8.87
C LEU A 219 -12.16 21.64 -8.75
#